data_935eab216f5b3f63a8170cdf6d8a3a0f
#
_entry.id   935eab216f5b3f63a8170cdf6d8a3a0f
#
_cell.length_a   1.000
_cell.length_b   1.000
_cell.length_c   1.000
_cell.angle_alpha   90.00
_cell.angle_beta   90.00
_cell.angle_gamma   90.00
#
_symmetry.space_group_name_H-M   'P 1'
#
loop_
_entity.id
_entity.type
_entity.pdbx_description
1 polymer ?
#
loop_
_entity_poly.entity_id
_entity_poly.type
_entity_poly.pdbx_seq_one_letter_code
_entity_poly.pdbx_strand_id
1 'polypeptide(L)'
;MFIAQAYKGDNAKWKVAITTILVMGIFILNFIAYLFTSPEDLDKMYEMMKSIPANVNLVLNLGVFIPILILLFVLVKYLHNRSILSLTTSREKFDFKRFAFSLSLIVIFTIGGFFISYYLTPEDYVLQFEPTNFIILFVISLLMFPFQIGLEEWLFRGYLMQQLGVASKSKWFPLIVTSVLFGVFHSANPEVAEMGAITMVFYIGTGLLLGIMTLMDEGLEMALGFHLGNNFLAAVLVTTDYSALQTDAIFKSTAASSTTLEIIFPVLVIYPIFLGILAYKYKWTGWKEKLFGSVEKPKETQLEDNLVPD
;
A
#
# COMPACT_ATOMS: atom_id res chain seq x y z
N MET A 1 -6.77 1.59 -20.97
CA MET A 1 -6.36 2.60 -19.97
C MET A 1 -6.92 2.22 -18.61
N PHE A 2 -6.08 2.22 -17.56
CA PHE A 2 -6.43 1.70 -16.23
C PHE A 2 -7.59 2.47 -15.58
N ILE A 3 -7.51 3.80 -15.51
CA ILE A 3 -8.58 4.60 -14.89
C ILE A 3 -9.92 4.41 -15.62
N ALA A 4 -9.91 4.29 -16.95
CA ALA A 4 -11.13 4.10 -17.74
C ALA A 4 -11.81 2.74 -17.51
N GLN A 5 -11.15 1.78 -16.82
CA GLN A 5 -11.79 0.53 -16.40
C GLN A 5 -13.03 0.78 -15.51
N ALA A 6 -13.10 1.93 -14.82
CA ALA A 6 -14.30 2.32 -14.07
C ALA A 6 -15.57 2.40 -14.94
N TYR A 7 -15.43 2.77 -16.23
CA TYR A 7 -16.59 2.85 -17.13
C TYR A 7 -17.23 1.50 -17.48
N LYS A 8 -16.58 0.37 -17.13
CA LYS A 8 -17.14 -0.98 -17.30
C LYS A 8 -18.24 -1.32 -16.28
N GLY A 9 -18.49 -0.46 -15.31
CA GLY A 9 -19.50 -0.67 -14.28
C GLY A 9 -20.38 0.54 -14.06
N ASP A 10 -21.29 0.42 -13.08
CA ASP A 10 -22.20 1.49 -12.69
C ASP A 10 -21.49 2.46 -11.72
N ASN A 11 -21.25 3.66 -12.19
CA ASN A 11 -20.59 4.74 -11.44
C ASN A 11 -21.60 5.81 -10.95
N ALA A 12 -22.85 5.44 -10.69
CA ALA A 12 -23.81 6.36 -10.09
C ALA A 12 -23.25 6.94 -8.79
N LYS A 13 -23.33 8.26 -8.62
CA LYS A 13 -22.67 8.98 -7.50
C LYS A 13 -23.01 8.42 -6.12
N TRP A 14 -24.26 8.00 -5.91
CA TRP A 14 -24.69 7.44 -4.64
C TRP A 14 -24.04 6.08 -4.35
N LYS A 15 -23.81 5.24 -5.38
CA LYS A 15 -23.09 3.96 -5.24
C LYS A 15 -21.64 4.19 -4.86
N VAL A 16 -21.00 5.16 -5.53
CA VAL A 16 -19.62 5.56 -5.21
C VAL A 16 -19.54 6.09 -3.77
N ALA A 17 -20.48 6.94 -3.35
CA ALA A 17 -20.51 7.47 -1.99
C ALA A 17 -20.69 6.36 -0.94
N ILE A 18 -21.68 5.45 -1.13
CA ILE A 18 -21.90 4.33 -0.21
C ILE A 18 -20.64 3.45 -0.10
N THR A 19 -20.06 3.04 -1.22
CA THR A 19 -18.86 2.19 -1.21
C THR A 19 -17.70 2.90 -0.50
N THR A 20 -17.48 4.18 -0.79
CA THR A 20 -16.42 4.96 -0.14
C THR A 20 -16.66 5.06 1.37
N ILE A 21 -17.88 5.38 1.80
CA ILE A 21 -18.21 5.51 3.23
C ILE A 21 -18.03 4.16 3.96
N LEU A 22 -18.53 3.06 3.40
CA LEU A 22 -18.47 1.76 4.04
C LEU A 22 -17.04 1.19 4.11
N VAL A 23 -16.23 1.39 3.08
CA VAL A 23 -14.87 0.81 3.02
C VAL A 23 -13.84 1.73 3.66
N MET A 24 -13.94 3.05 3.46
CA MET A 24 -13.02 4.01 4.09
C MET A 24 -13.45 4.43 5.49
N GLY A 25 -14.68 4.14 5.89
CA GLY A 25 -15.24 4.64 7.16
C GLY A 25 -14.37 4.31 8.37
N ILE A 26 -13.80 3.10 8.42
CA ILE A 26 -12.93 2.70 9.53
C ILE A 26 -11.63 3.51 9.55
N PHE A 27 -11.02 3.79 8.40
CA PHE A 27 -9.79 4.60 8.31
C PHE A 27 -10.09 6.05 8.72
N ILE A 28 -11.22 6.59 8.26
CA ILE A 28 -11.68 7.94 8.62
C ILE A 28 -11.96 8.03 10.12
N LEU A 29 -12.67 7.06 10.70
CA LEU A 29 -12.96 7.02 12.13
C LEU A 29 -11.68 6.90 12.97
N ASN A 30 -10.73 6.05 12.55
CA ASN A 30 -9.45 5.91 13.21
C ASN A 30 -8.66 7.23 13.16
N PHE A 31 -8.62 7.91 12.01
CA PHE A 31 -7.96 9.20 11.88
C PHE A 31 -8.64 10.28 12.74
N ILE A 32 -9.97 10.33 12.76
CA ILE A 32 -10.72 11.26 13.63
C ILE A 32 -10.41 10.95 15.08
N ALA A 33 -10.45 9.68 15.52
CA ALA A 33 -10.11 9.28 16.86
C ALA A 33 -8.70 9.76 17.23
N TYR A 34 -7.71 9.53 16.36
CA TYR A 34 -6.34 10.01 16.54
C TYR A 34 -6.28 11.53 16.78
N LEU A 35 -7.00 12.34 16.00
CA LEU A 35 -7.00 13.81 16.16
C LEU A 35 -7.54 14.30 17.51
N PHE A 36 -8.40 13.52 18.16
CA PHE A 36 -9.02 13.85 19.45
C PHE A 36 -8.41 13.10 20.64
N THR A 37 -7.46 12.19 20.41
CA THR A 37 -6.77 11.47 21.49
C THR A 37 -5.59 12.30 21.99
N SER A 38 -5.47 12.45 23.31
CA SER A 38 -4.34 13.16 23.91
C SER A 38 -3.02 12.39 23.70
N PRO A 39 -1.85 13.07 23.67
CA PRO A 39 -0.57 12.36 23.59
C PRO A 39 -0.39 11.33 24.71
N GLU A 40 -0.82 11.66 25.95
CA GLU A 40 -0.76 10.73 27.10
C GLU A 40 -1.60 9.47 26.89
N ASP A 41 -2.78 9.58 26.26
CA ASP A 41 -3.64 8.43 25.99
C ASP A 41 -3.13 7.61 24.81
N LEU A 42 -2.49 8.25 23.81
CA LEU A 42 -1.78 7.55 22.74
C LEU A 42 -0.62 6.72 23.30
N ASP A 43 0.19 7.28 24.20
CA ASP A 43 1.29 6.56 24.84
C ASP A 43 0.77 5.37 25.64
N LYS A 44 -0.32 5.54 26.42
CA LYS A 44 -0.97 4.42 27.14
C LYS A 44 -1.46 3.33 26.16
N MET A 45 -2.02 3.72 25.04
CA MET A 45 -2.49 2.78 24.03
C MET A 45 -1.32 1.99 23.42
N TYR A 46 -0.21 2.65 23.10
CA TYR A 46 0.98 1.99 22.60
C TYR A 46 1.60 1.02 23.62
N GLU A 47 1.68 1.42 24.89
CA GLU A 47 2.17 0.54 25.96
C GLU A 47 1.24 -0.67 26.18
N MET A 48 -0.08 -0.48 26.07
CA MET A 48 -1.03 -1.57 26.13
C MET A 48 -0.82 -2.54 24.94
N MET A 49 -0.59 -2.03 23.72
CA MET A 49 -0.29 -2.87 22.56
C MET A 49 1.00 -3.69 22.76
N LYS A 50 2.05 -3.11 23.36
CA LYS A 50 3.30 -3.83 23.67
C LYS A 50 3.10 -4.95 24.71
N SER A 51 2.07 -4.87 25.56
CA SER A 51 1.76 -5.92 26.53
C SER A 51 1.15 -7.18 25.92
N ILE A 52 0.65 -7.09 24.67
CA ILE A 52 0.07 -8.21 23.93
C ILE A 52 1.21 -8.98 23.23
N PRO A 53 1.24 -10.34 23.28
CA PRO A 53 2.23 -11.10 22.53
C PRO A 53 2.27 -10.68 21.05
N ALA A 54 3.48 -10.44 20.50
CA ALA A 54 3.68 -9.81 19.18
C ALA A 54 2.89 -10.50 18.05
N ASN A 55 2.90 -11.82 17.99
CA ASN A 55 2.17 -12.58 16.98
C ASN A 55 0.64 -12.45 17.13
N VAL A 56 0.12 -12.34 18.35
CA VAL A 56 -1.32 -12.10 18.60
C VAL A 56 -1.70 -10.70 18.18
N ASN A 57 -0.89 -9.71 18.55
CA ASN A 57 -1.08 -8.31 18.15
C ASN A 57 -1.08 -8.16 16.63
N LEU A 58 -0.17 -8.82 15.93
CA LEU A 58 -0.12 -8.82 14.47
C LEU A 58 -1.41 -9.39 13.84
N VAL A 59 -1.92 -10.52 14.36
CA VAL A 59 -3.19 -11.11 13.89
C VAL A 59 -4.36 -10.17 14.10
N LEU A 60 -4.44 -9.51 15.26
CA LEU A 60 -5.52 -8.54 15.56
C LEU A 60 -5.46 -7.33 14.64
N ASN A 61 -4.26 -6.77 14.41
CA ASN A 61 -4.06 -5.62 13.55
C ASN A 61 -4.34 -5.94 12.08
N LEU A 62 -3.87 -7.07 11.57
CA LEU A 62 -4.08 -7.46 10.17
C LEU A 62 -5.48 -8.05 9.91
N GLY A 63 -6.10 -8.65 10.92
CA GLY A 63 -7.39 -9.34 10.79
C GLY A 63 -8.53 -8.44 10.33
N VAL A 64 -8.50 -7.15 10.70
CA VAL A 64 -9.54 -6.18 10.34
C VAL A 64 -9.58 -5.90 8.82
N PHE A 65 -8.48 -6.11 8.11
CA PHE A 65 -8.40 -5.85 6.67
C PHE A 65 -9.17 -6.89 5.84
N ILE A 66 -9.30 -8.12 6.33
CA ILE A 66 -9.96 -9.22 5.61
C ILE A 66 -11.44 -8.92 5.33
N PRO A 67 -12.30 -8.66 6.33
CA PRO A 67 -13.71 -8.39 6.08
C PRO A 67 -13.94 -7.12 5.25
N ILE A 68 -13.08 -6.11 5.38
CA ILE A 68 -13.21 -4.86 4.63
C ILE A 68 -12.85 -5.09 3.15
N LEU A 69 -11.81 -5.88 2.85
CA LEU A 69 -11.46 -6.26 1.49
C LEU A 69 -12.59 -7.07 0.83
N ILE A 70 -13.17 -8.04 1.56
CA ILE A 70 -14.31 -8.81 1.08
C ILE A 70 -15.47 -7.86 0.80
N LEU A 71 -15.77 -6.92 1.70
CA LEU A 71 -16.82 -5.92 1.50
C LEU A 71 -16.58 -5.08 0.24
N LEU A 72 -15.34 -4.58 0.03
CA LEU A 72 -14.99 -3.85 -1.18
C LEU A 72 -15.29 -4.67 -2.45
N PHE A 73 -14.87 -5.94 -2.47
CA PHE A 73 -15.10 -6.81 -3.63
C PHE A 73 -16.59 -7.12 -3.85
N VAL A 74 -17.35 -7.34 -2.80
CA VAL A 74 -18.81 -7.53 -2.87
C VAL A 74 -19.47 -6.27 -3.45
N LEU A 75 -19.14 -5.08 -2.96
CA LEU A 75 -19.70 -3.83 -3.46
C LEU A 75 -19.30 -3.58 -4.92
N VAL A 76 -18.05 -3.81 -5.29
CA VAL A 76 -17.61 -3.68 -6.69
C VAL A 76 -18.35 -4.66 -7.60
N LYS A 77 -18.47 -5.91 -7.20
CA LYS A 77 -19.11 -6.95 -8.01
C LYS A 77 -20.61 -6.75 -8.14
N TYR A 78 -21.32 -6.51 -7.03
CA TYR A 78 -22.78 -6.54 -7.01
C TYR A 78 -23.43 -5.15 -7.03
N LEU A 79 -22.86 -4.14 -6.37
CA LEU A 79 -23.41 -2.78 -6.38
C LEU A 79 -23.01 -2.03 -7.65
N HIS A 80 -21.74 -2.16 -8.05
CA HIS A 80 -21.21 -1.51 -9.27
C HIS A 80 -21.34 -2.36 -10.53
N ASN A 81 -21.79 -3.63 -10.44
CA ASN A 81 -21.88 -4.58 -11.57
C ASN A 81 -20.55 -4.66 -12.35
N ARG A 82 -19.45 -4.86 -11.63
CA ARG A 82 -18.10 -4.72 -12.18
C ARG A 82 -17.19 -5.87 -11.75
N SER A 83 -16.35 -6.37 -12.68
CA SER A 83 -15.39 -7.42 -12.35
C SER A 83 -14.24 -6.90 -11.47
N ILE A 84 -13.77 -7.72 -10.54
CA ILE A 84 -12.59 -7.42 -9.72
C ILE A 84 -11.33 -7.24 -10.58
N LEU A 85 -11.24 -7.99 -11.70
CA LEU A 85 -10.15 -7.84 -12.64
C LEU A 85 -10.05 -6.41 -13.20
N SER A 86 -11.18 -5.77 -13.51
CA SER A 86 -11.19 -4.38 -14.00
C SER A 86 -10.78 -3.36 -12.93
N LEU A 87 -10.91 -3.71 -11.65
CA LEU A 87 -10.35 -2.95 -10.54
C LEU A 87 -8.82 -3.14 -10.42
N THR A 88 -8.33 -4.27 -10.88
CA THR A 88 -6.93 -4.69 -10.71
C THR A 88 -6.04 -4.28 -11.88
N THR A 89 -6.52 -4.43 -13.11
CA THR A 89 -5.69 -4.23 -14.31
C THR A 89 -6.52 -3.87 -15.54
N SER A 90 -5.88 -3.25 -16.53
CA SER A 90 -6.47 -3.05 -17.86
C SER A 90 -6.27 -4.25 -18.79
N ARG A 91 -5.55 -5.27 -18.33
CA ARG A 91 -5.26 -6.51 -19.06
C ARG A 91 -6.42 -7.50 -18.95
N GLU A 92 -6.44 -8.50 -19.82
CA GLU A 92 -7.42 -9.60 -19.80
C GLU A 92 -7.25 -10.54 -18.60
N LYS A 93 -6.05 -10.57 -18.00
CA LYS A 93 -5.72 -11.36 -16.82
C LYS A 93 -4.64 -10.71 -15.98
N PHE A 94 -4.55 -11.10 -14.71
CA PHE A 94 -3.48 -10.69 -13.81
C PHE A 94 -2.12 -11.18 -14.30
N ASP A 95 -1.14 -10.27 -14.39
CA ASP A 95 0.21 -10.60 -14.83
C ASP A 95 1.13 -10.93 -13.65
N PHE A 96 1.18 -12.20 -13.27
CA PHE A 96 2.03 -12.69 -12.20
C PHE A 96 3.54 -12.41 -12.40
N LYS A 97 4.00 -12.25 -13.65
CA LYS A 97 5.42 -11.93 -13.91
C LYS A 97 5.75 -10.51 -13.46
N ARG A 98 4.84 -9.57 -13.63
CA ARG A 98 4.98 -8.18 -13.18
C ARG A 98 4.96 -8.11 -11.66
N PHE A 99 4.00 -8.79 -11.04
CA PHE A 99 3.93 -8.93 -9.59
C PHE A 99 5.22 -9.54 -9.01
N ALA A 100 5.63 -10.70 -9.50
CA ALA A 100 6.81 -11.40 -9.00
C ALA A 100 8.11 -10.60 -9.23
N PHE A 101 8.23 -9.89 -10.35
CA PHE A 101 9.41 -9.06 -10.60
C PHE A 101 9.51 -7.89 -9.61
N SER A 102 8.41 -7.17 -9.38
CA SER A 102 8.39 -6.06 -8.44
C SER A 102 8.61 -6.55 -7.00
N LEU A 103 8.00 -7.68 -6.61
CA LEU A 103 8.24 -8.35 -5.33
C LEU A 103 9.73 -8.72 -5.17
N SER A 104 10.31 -9.38 -6.16
CA SER A 104 11.73 -9.78 -6.09
C SER A 104 12.66 -8.58 -6.03
N LEU A 105 12.35 -7.51 -6.74
CA LEU A 105 13.16 -6.29 -6.76
C LEU A 105 13.20 -5.65 -5.37
N ILE A 106 12.06 -5.45 -4.70
CA ILE A 106 12.04 -4.89 -3.35
C ILE A 106 12.70 -5.83 -2.33
N VAL A 107 12.47 -7.14 -2.43
CA VAL A 107 13.10 -8.13 -1.55
C VAL A 107 14.63 -8.07 -1.64
N ILE A 108 15.18 -8.10 -2.85
CA ILE A 108 16.65 -8.02 -3.06
C ILE A 108 17.18 -6.70 -2.52
N PHE A 109 16.47 -5.61 -2.77
CA PHE A 109 16.90 -4.27 -2.34
C PHE A 109 16.87 -4.14 -0.81
N THR A 110 15.80 -4.58 -0.16
CA THR A 110 15.64 -4.49 1.30
C THR A 110 16.66 -5.38 2.01
N ILE A 111 16.82 -6.63 1.56
CA ILE A 111 17.82 -7.55 2.14
C ILE A 111 19.24 -7.02 1.90
N GLY A 112 19.54 -6.55 0.69
CA GLY A 112 20.85 -5.95 0.37
C GLY A 112 21.15 -4.71 1.21
N GLY A 113 20.15 -3.82 1.34
CA GLY A 113 20.26 -2.62 2.19
C GLY A 113 20.49 -2.96 3.67
N PHE A 114 19.75 -3.95 4.19
CA PHE A 114 19.94 -4.46 5.53
C PHE A 114 21.39 -4.98 5.75
N PHE A 115 21.90 -5.81 4.87
CA PHE A 115 23.27 -6.33 5.04
C PHE A 115 24.34 -5.25 4.94
N ILE A 116 24.14 -4.23 4.10
CA ILE A 116 25.05 -3.06 4.05
C ILE A 116 24.99 -2.32 5.38
N SER A 117 23.80 -2.02 5.90
CA SER A 117 23.63 -1.33 7.18
C SER A 117 24.21 -2.15 8.33
N TYR A 118 23.92 -3.44 8.40
CA TYR A 118 24.45 -4.35 9.42
C TYR A 118 26.00 -4.45 9.38
N TYR A 119 26.61 -4.36 8.20
CA TYR A 119 28.08 -4.37 8.07
C TYR A 119 28.68 -3.05 8.54
N LEU A 120 28.01 -1.92 8.31
CA LEU A 120 28.50 -0.59 8.66
C LEU A 120 28.33 -0.26 10.14
N THR A 121 27.21 -0.67 10.75
CA THR A 121 26.83 -0.39 12.14
C THR A 121 26.23 -1.63 12.82
N PRO A 122 27.02 -2.70 13.01
CA PRO A 122 26.49 -3.95 13.59
C PRO A 122 25.98 -3.77 15.02
N GLU A 123 26.47 -2.76 15.76
CA GLU A 123 26.04 -2.40 17.10
C GLU A 123 24.59 -1.92 17.19
N ASP A 124 24.04 -1.46 16.08
CA ASP A 124 22.64 -1.01 15.99
C ASP A 124 21.63 -2.16 15.88
N TYR A 125 22.11 -3.41 15.81
CA TYR A 125 21.24 -4.56 15.58
C TYR A 125 21.46 -5.65 16.62
N VAL A 126 20.38 -6.12 17.22
CA VAL A 126 20.38 -7.27 18.12
C VAL A 126 19.68 -8.43 17.45
N LEU A 127 20.35 -9.59 17.38
CA LEU A 127 19.74 -10.84 16.95
C LEU A 127 18.76 -11.31 18.03
N GLN A 128 17.47 -11.34 17.71
CA GLN A 128 16.41 -11.81 18.63
C GLN A 128 15.69 -13.07 18.12
N PHE A 129 16.30 -13.78 17.19
CA PHE A 129 15.70 -14.93 16.52
C PHE A 129 15.32 -16.05 17.49
N GLU A 130 14.02 -16.23 17.67
CA GLU A 130 13.43 -17.36 18.41
C GLU A 130 12.66 -18.24 17.42
N PRO A 131 13.13 -19.46 17.10
CA PRO A 131 12.61 -20.27 15.99
C PRO A 131 11.10 -20.49 16.01
N THR A 132 10.53 -20.77 17.19
CA THR A 132 9.09 -21.04 17.33
C THR A 132 8.26 -19.80 17.00
N ASN A 133 8.58 -18.67 17.62
CA ASN A 133 7.87 -17.40 17.41
C ASN A 133 8.06 -16.92 15.99
N PHE A 134 9.26 -17.06 15.42
CA PHE A 134 9.56 -16.69 14.05
C PHE A 134 8.76 -17.51 13.02
N ILE A 135 8.64 -18.83 13.20
CA ILE A 135 7.84 -19.65 12.28
C ILE A 135 6.36 -19.20 12.33
N ILE A 136 5.84 -18.93 13.51
CA ILE A 136 4.47 -18.42 13.67
C ILE A 136 4.34 -17.07 12.97
N LEU A 137 5.25 -16.12 13.22
CA LEU A 137 5.31 -14.82 12.56
C LEU A 137 5.34 -14.97 11.03
N PHE A 138 6.21 -15.83 10.51
CA PHE A 138 6.36 -16.04 9.08
C PHE A 138 5.05 -16.54 8.43
N VAL A 139 4.39 -17.52 9.07
CA VAL A 139 3.11 -18.05 8.58
C VAL A 139 2.01 -16.98 8.63
N ILE A 140 1.88 -16.25 9.75
CA ILE A 140 0.91 -15.14 9.88
C ILE A 140 1.17 -14.10 8.78
N SER A 141 2.42 -13.68 8.62
CA SER A 141 2.82 -12.69 7.63
C SER A 141 2.50 -13.13 6.20
N LEU A 142 2.82 -14.38 5.85
CA LEU A 142 2.54 -14.95 4.54
C LEU A 142 1.03 -15.00 4.23
N LEU A 143 0.22 -15.32 5.23
CA LEU A 143 -1.24 -15.48 5.06
C LEU A 143 -1.99 -14.16 5.14
N MET A 144 -1.56 -13.19 5.95
CA MET A 144 -2.39 -12.02 6.28
C MET A 144 -1.96 -10.75 5.55
N PHE A 145 -0.67 -10.50 5.28
CA PHE A 145 -0.25 -9.32 4.51
C PHE A 145 -0.89 -9.23 3.11
N PRO A 146 -1.11 -10.33 2.36
CA PRO A 146 -1.84 -10.22 1.09
C PRO A 146 -3.22 -9.56 1.20
N PHE A 147 -3.92 -9.73 2.32
CA PHE A 147 -5.21 -9.07 2.55
C PHE A 147 -5.05 -7.59 2.94
N GLN A 148 -4.08 -7.28 3.81
CA GLN A 148 -3.81 -5.91 4.23
C GLN A 148 -3.37 -5.06 3.04
N ILE A 149 -2.28 -5.44 2.36
CA ILE A 149 -1.78 -4.69 1.20
C ILE A 149 -2.78 -4.72 0.05
N GLY A 150 -3.52 -5.81 -0.08
CA GLY A 150 -4.59 -5.95 -1.06
C GLY A 150 -5.68 -4.92 -0.82
N LEU A 151 -6.21 -4.81 0.40
CA LEU A 151 -7.21 -3.78 0.70
C LEU A 151 -6.68 -2.40 0.36
N GLU A 152 -5.47 -2.06 0.78
CA GLU A 152 -4.90 -0.74 0.54
C GLU A 152 -4.73 -0.48 -0.97
N GLU A 153 -4.14 -1.38 -1.74
CA GLU A 153 -3.94 -1.16 -3.17
C GLU A 153 -5.26 -1.16 -3.95
N TRP A 154 -6.17 -2.11 -3.69
CA TRP A 154 -7.47 -2.14 -4.38
C TRP A 154 -8.38 -0.97 -3.99
N LEU A 155 -8.28 -0.45 -2.76
CA LEU A 155 -9.02 0.73 -2.35
C LEU A 155 -8.43 2.00 -2.96
N PHE A 156 -7.14 2.29 -2.70
CA PHE A 156 -6.54 3.57 -3.08
C PHE A 156 -6.25 3.65 -4.58
N ARG A 157 -5.54 2.66 -5.14
CA ARG A 157 -5.10 2.67 -6.55
C ARG A 157 -6.11 2.03 -7.47
N GLY A 158 -6.85 1.04 -7.00
CA GLY A 158 -7.95 0.42 -7.74
C GLY A 158 -9.19 1.30 -7.75
N TYR A 159 -9.89 1.37 -6.63
CA TYR A 159 -11.23 1.96 -6.56
C TYR A 159 -11.19 3.50 -6.59
N LEU A 160 -10.56 4.13 -5.60
CA LEU A 160 -10.58 5.59 -5.46
C LEU A 160 -9.89 6.29 -6.64
N MET A 161 -8.72 5.84 -7.07
CA MET A 161 -8.01 6.44 -8.20
C MET A 161 -8.85 6.38 -9.47
N GLN A 162 -9.54 5.27 -9.72
CA GLN A 162 -10.40 5.14 -10.90
C GLN A 162 -11.66 6.00 -10.78
N GLN A 163 -12.35 6.02 -9.63
CA GLN A 163 -13.56 6.83 -9.44
C GLN A 163 -13.28 8.34 -9.49
N LEU A 164 -12.24 8.79 -8.78
CA LEU A 164 -11.82 10.20 -8.81
C LEU A 164 -11.32 10.61 -10.19
N GLY A 165 -10.62 9.73 -10.90
CA GLY A 165 -10.11 10.01 -12.23
C GLY A 165 -11.21 10.17 -13.26
N VAL A 166 -12.24 9.33 -13.22
CA VAL A 166 -13.44 9.46 -14.06
C VAL A 166 -14.23 10.73 -13.71
N ALA A 167 -14.40 11.01 -12.42
CA ALA A 167 -15.16 12.19 -11.96
C ALA A 167 -14.47 13.51 -12.32
N SER A 168 -13.14 13.57 -12.15
CA SER A 168 -12.34 14.77 -12.45
C SER A 168 -11.89 14.88 -13.89
N LYS A 169 -12.04 13.82 -14.69
CA LYS A 169 -11.47 13.66 -16.05
C LYS A 169 -9.95 13.87 -16.11
N SER A 170 -9.24 13.59 -15.01
CA SER A 170 -7.82 13.84 -14.83
C SER A 170 -7.11 12.59 -14.30
N LYS A 171 -5.85 12.38 -14.68
CA LYS A 171 -5.00 11.29 -14.17
C LYS A 171 -4.16 11.76 -12.97
N TRP A 172 -3.67 12.99 -12.97
CA TRP A 172 -2.82 13.52 -11.91
C TRP A 172 -3.60 13.79 -10.61
N PHE A 173 -4.85 14.27 -10.73
CA PHE A 173 -5.65 14.60 -9.56
C PHE A 173 -5.86 13.39 -8.63
N PRO A 174 -6.39 12.24 -9.11
CA PRO A 174 -6.52 11.06 -8.27
C PRO A 174 -5.17 10.51 -7.78
N LEU A 175 -4.10 10.61 -8.58
CA LEU A 175 -2.75 10.20 -8.15
C LEU A 175 -2.33 10.97 -6.89
N ILE A 176 -2.45 12.30 -6.89
CA ILE A 176 -2.07 13.12 -5.74
C ILE A 176 -3.01 12.86 -4.56
N VAL A 177 -4.33 12.90 -4.79
CA VAL A 177 -5.32 12.73 -3.70
C VAL A 177 -5.16 11.38 -3.01
N THR A 178 -5.05 10.27 -3.76
CA THR A 178 -4.91 8.95 -3.14
C THR A 178 -3.56 8.77 -2.44
N SER A 179 -2.50 9.40 -2.91
CA SER A 179 -1.19 9.38 -2.26
C SER A 179 -1.18 10.16 -0.94
N VAL A 180 -1.80 11.34 -0.93
CA VAL A 180 -1.94 12.15 0.30
C VAL A 180 -2.83 11.43 1.31
N LEU A 181 -3.97 10.88 0.90
CA LEU A 181 -4.84 10.11 1.78
C LEU A 181 -4.13 8.88 2.35
N PHE A 182 -3.33 8.18 1.54
CA PHE A 182 -2.52 7.06 1.99
C PHE A 182 -1.58 7.49 3.13
N GLY A 183 -0.88 8.61 2.98
CA GLY A 183 -0.06 9.17 4.05
C GLY A 183 -0.90 9.54 5.28
N VAL A 184 -1.96 10.33 5.10
CA VAL A 184 -2.81 10.81 6.21
C VAL A 184 -3.33 9.66 7.08
N PHE A 185 -3.72 8.53 6.49
CA PHE A 185 -4.20 7.39 7.27
C PHE A 185 -3.10 6.61 8.01
N HIS A 186 -1.82 6.95 7.77
CA HIS A 186 -0.70 6.44 8.56
C HIS A 186 -0.26 7.40 9.68
N SER A 187 -0.91 8.58 9.83
CA SER A 187 -0.51 9.57 10.83
C SER A 187 -0.67 9.11 12.29
N ALA A 188 -1.50 8.09 12.53
CA ALA A 188 -1.68 7.47 13.85
C ALA A 188 -0.65 6.36 14.15
N ASN A 189 0.30 6.11 13.27
CA ASN A 189 1.32 5.09 13.50
C ASN A 189 2.34 5.55 14.55
N PRO A 190 2.84 4.63 15.40
CA PRO A 190 3.80 4.99 16.47
C PRO A 190 5.07 5.65 15.95
N GLU A 191 5.57 5.26 14.78
CA GLU A 191 6.74 5.89 14.15
C GLU A 191 6.52 7.36 13.80
N VAL A 192 5.27 7.80 13.57
CA VAL A 192 4.97 9.23 13.35
C VAL A 192 5.05 10.00 14.67
N ALA A 193 4.63 9.40 15.78
CA ALA A 193 4.79 10.00 17.09
C ALA A 193 6.27 10.12 17.47
N GLU A 194 7.09 9.12 17.20
CA GLU A 194 8.52 9.07 17.53
C GLU A 194 9.37 9.99 16.64
N MET A 195 9.19 9.89 15.31
CA MET A 195 10.05 10.61 14.35
C MET A 195 9.45 11.93 13.87
N GLY A 196 8.21 12.23 14.23
CA GLY A 196 7.52 13.47 13.87
C GLY A 196 6.90 13.49 12.48
N ALA A 197 6.29 14.62 12.13
CA ALA A 197 5.53 14.80 10.88
C ALA A 197 6.35 14.62 9.59
N ILE A 198 7.67 14.64 9.66
CA ILE A 198 8.55 14.36 8.52
C ILE A 198 8.32 12.95 7.94
N THR A 199 7.89 12.01 8.77
CA THR A 199 7.52 10.63 8.38
C THR A 199 6.41 10.62 7.33
N MET A 200 5.56 11.65 7.31
CA MET A 200 4.51 11.81 6.30
C MET A 200 5.07 11.93 4.88
N VAL A 201 6.30 12.45 4.72
CA VAL A 201 6.99 12.51 3.42
C VAL A 201 7.24 11.10 2.90
N PHE A 202 7.63 10.16 3.77
CA PHE A 202 7.81 8.76 3.41
C PHE A 202 6.48 8.10 3.00
N TYR A 203 5.42 8.24 3.78
CA TYR A 203 4.11 7.63 3.47
C TYR A 203 3.47 8.20 2.21
N ILE A 204 3.47 9.53 2.05
CA ILE A 204 2.95 10.18 0.84
C ILE A 204 3.81 9.80 -0.38
N GLY A 205 5.15 9.78 -0.21
CA GLY A 205 6.09 9.36 -1.23
C GLY A 205 5.89 7.92 -1.67
N THR A 206 5.65 6.99 -0.73
CA THR A 206 5.25 5.61 -1.02
C THR A 206 3.93 5.57 -1.77
N GLY A 207 2.97 6.39 -1.35
CA GLY A 207 1.70 6.59 -2.05
C GLY A 207 1.88 6.96 -3.51
N LEU A 208 2.76 7.93 -3.78
CA LEU A 208 3.11 8.38 -5.14
C LEU A 208 3.82 7.30 -5.94
N LEU A 209 4.79 6.60 -5.36
CA LEU A 209 5.50 5.50 -6.01
C LEU A 209 4.53 4.45 -6.54
N LEU A 210 3.68 3.92 -5.66
CA LEU A 210 2.70 2.88 -6.00
C LEU A 210 1.67 3.36 -7.02
N GLY A 211 1.23 4.62 -6.90
CA GLY A 211 0.32 5.26 -7.86
C GLY A 211 0.96 5.45 -9.24
N ILE A 212 2.22 5.89 -9.30
CA ILE A 212 2.97 6.02 -10.56
C ILE A 212 3.16 4.64 -11.20
N MET A 213 3.58 3.62 -10.43
CA MET A 213 3.67 2.24 -10.94
C MET A 213 2.35 1.80 -11.57
N THR A 214 1.23 2.05 -10.89
CA THR A 214 -0.12 1.68 -11.35
C THR A 214 -0.49 2.36 -12.65
N LEU A 215 -0.29 3.67 -12.76
CA LEU A 215 -0.64 4.44 -13.95
C LEU A 215 0.29 4.15 -15.14
N MET A 216 1.59 4.03 -14.89
CA MET A 216 2.57 3.75 -15.94
C MET A 216 2.42 2.33 -16.48
N ASP A 217 2.12 1.38 -15.62
CA ASP A 217 1.99 -0.04 -15.98
C ASP A 217 0.55 -0.46 -16.33
N GLU A 218 -0.44 0.43 -16.16
CA GLU A 218 -1.85 0.15 -16.46
C GLU A 218 -2.45 -0.99 -15.61
N GLY A 219 -1.98 -1.16 -14.36
CA GLY A 219 -2.45 -2.20 -13.45
C GLY A 219 -1.77 -2.18 -12.10
N LEU A 220 -2.34 -2.89 -11.12
CA LEU A 220 -1.88 -2.96 -9.74
C LEU A 220 -0.77 -3.97 -9.50
N GLU A 221 -0.44 -4.83 -10.47
CA GLU A 221 0.42 -6.00 -10.27
C GLU A 221 1.76 -5.62 -9.64
N MET A 222 2.40 -4.55 -10.14
CA MET A 222 3.69 -4.12 -9.60
C MET A 222 3.55 -3.45 -8.23
N ALA A 223 2.51 -2.65 -8.03
CA ALA A 223 2.23 -2.03 -6.74
C ALA A 223 1.96 -3.08 -5.65
N LEU A 224 1.13 -4.08 -5.95
CA LEU A 224 0.87 -5.22 -5.05
C LEU A 224 2.15 -5.98 -4.71
N GLY A 225 3.01 -6.28 -5.70
CA GLY A 225 4.27 -7.00 -5.48
C GLY A 225 5.24 -6.21 -4.62
N PHE A 226 5.44 -4.92 -4.92
CA PHE A 226 6.30 -4.05 -4.14
C PHE A 226 5.81 -3.92 -2.69
N HIS A 227 4.53 -3.60 -2.51
CA HIS A 227 3.95 -3.37 -1.20
C HIS A 227 3.98 -4.63 -0.32
N LEU A 228 3.66 -5.80 -0.91
CA LEU A 228 3.76 -7.07 -0.19
C LEU A 228 5.18 -7.34 0.28
N GLY A 229 6.18 -7.21 -0.59
CA GLY A 229 7.58 -7.45 -0.22
C GLY A 229 8.08 -6.48 0.83
N ASN A 230 7.72 -5.20 0.73
CA ASN A 230 8.06 -4.19 1.72
C ASN A 230 7.51 -4.51 3.11
N ASN A 231 6.19 -4.73 3.23
CA ASN A 231 5.57 -4.98 4.53
C ASN A 231 5.95 -6.34 5.12
N PHE A 232 6.06 -7.36 4.28
CA PHE A 232 6.50 -8.68 4.71
C PHE A 232 7.92 -8.61 5.32
N LEU A 233 8.87 -7.98 4.64
CA LEU A 233 10.24 -7.87 5.14
C LEU A 233 10.35 -6.93 6.35
N ALA A 234 9.57 -5.86 6.40
CA ALA A 234 9.49 -5.00 7.59
C ALA A 234 9.01 -5.77 8.82
N ALA A 235 8.16 -6.79 8.63
CA ALA A 235 7.69 -7.62 9.74
C ALA A 235 8.67 -8.73 10.13
N VAL A 236 9.35 -9.38 9.18
CA VAL A 236 10.13 -10.61 9.47
C VAL A 236 11.63 -10.37 9.60
N LEU A 237 12.19 -9.30 9.02
CA LEU A 237 13.63 -9.09 8.98
C LEU A 237 14.13 -8.24 10.16
N VAL A 238 13.58 -7.03 10.30
CA VAL A 238 14.00 -6.07 11.34
C VAL A 238 12.77 -5.38 11.92
N THR A 239 12.65 -5.40 13.24
CA THR A 239 11.65 -4.61 14.00
C THR A 239 12.31 -3.50 14.81
N THR A 240 11.53 -2.51 15.25
CA THR A 240 11.94 -1.46 16.20
C THR A 240 10.90 -1.32 17.30
N ASP A 241 11.27 -0.67 18.42
CA ASP A 241 10.36 -0.42 19.55
C ASP A 241 9.26 0.61 19.26
N TYR A 242 9.41 1.36 18.16
CA TYR A 242 8.47 2.39 17.71
C TYR A 242 7.77 2.07 16.38
N SER A 243 7.95 0.88 15.84
CA SER A 243 7.25 0.45 14.61
C SER A 243 5.79 0.10 14.88
N ALA A 244 4.90 0.41 13.93
CA ALA A 244 3.53 -0.08 13.93
C ALA A 244 3.48 -1.63 13.85
N LEU A 245 4.53 -2.26 13.30
CA LEU A 245 4.70 -3.70 13.19
C LEU A 245 5.79 -4.18 14.16
N GLN A 246 5.51 -4.15 15.47
CA GLN A 246 6.39 -4.74 16.46
C GLN A 246 6.21 -6.26 16.45
N THR A 247 7.25 -6.97 16.03
CA THR A 247 7.18 -8.41 15.73
C THR A 247 8.36 -9.17 16.30
N ASP A 248 8.26 -10.51 16.33
CA ASP A 248 9.35 -11.42 16.65
C ASP A 248 10.27 -11.61 15.41
N ALA A 249 10.68 -10.50 14.77
CA ALA A 249 11.57 -10.47 13.62
C ALA A 249 12.94 -11.09 13.95
N ILE A 250 13.73 -11.41 12.90
CA ILE A 250 15.08 -11.96 13.07
C ILE A 250 15.98 -11.00 13.86
N PHE A 251 15.92 -9.71 13.53
CA PHE A 251 16.71 -8.68 14.19
C PHE A 251 15.80 -7.61 14.80
N LYS A 252 16.31 -6.98 15.85
CA LYS A 252 15.75 -5.75 16.40
C LYS A 252 16.77 -4.65 16.22
N SER A 253 16.36 -3.53 15.61
CA SER A 253 17.18 -2.33 15.59
C SER A 253 17.08 -1.61 16.92
N THR A 254 18.24 -1.26 17.49
CA THR A 254 18.42 -0.46 18.70
C THR A 254 18.97 0.93 18.34
N ALA A 255 19.12 1.23 17.04
CA ALA A 255 19.50 2.55 16.59
C ALA A 255 18.54 3.63 17.10
N ALA A 256 19.05 4.81 17.32
CA ALA A 256 18.20 5.98 17.56
C ALA A 256 17.21 6.17 16.42
N SER A 257 16.08 6.82 16.70
CA SER A 257 15.08 7.12 15.67
C SER A 257 15.71 7.80 14.46
N SER A 258 15.25 7.41 13.27
CA SER A 258 15.83 7.83 11.99
C SER A 258 15.90 9.35 11.84
N THR A 259 17.02 9.83 11.30
CA THR A 259 17.20 11.25 10.98
C THR A 259 16.29 11.67 9.82
N THR A 260 16.02 12.97 9.70
CA THR A 260 15.25 13.54 8.58
C THR A 260 15.80 13.07 7.23
N LEU A 261 17.12 12.97 7.08
CA LEU A 261 17.75 12.53 5.82
C LEU A 261 17.42 11.06 5.52
N GLU A 262 17.48 10.19 6.50
CA GLU A 262 17.17 8.76 6.34
C GLU A 262 15.72 8.52 5.96
N ILE A 263 14.78 9.34 6.46
CA ILE A 263 13.36 9.27 6.09
C ILE A 263 13.14 9.74 4.64
N ILE A 264 13.84 10.79 4.20
CA ILE A 264 13.65 11.39 2.87
C ILE A 264 14.43 10.64 1.78
N PHE A 265 15.57 10.04 2.11
CA PHE A 265 16.45 9.36 1.15
C PHE A 265 15.74 8.27 0.32
N PRO A 266 14.93 7.38 0.90
CA PRO A 266 14.15 6.43 0.11
C PRO A 266 13.27 7.11 -0.95
N VAL A 267 12.59 8.18 -0.58
CA VAL A 267 11.64 8.89 -1.46
C VAL A 267 12.36 9.59 -2.61
N LEU A 268 13.46 10.28 -2.32
CA LEU A 268 14.16 11.10 -3.32
C LEU A 268 15.18 10.34 -4.17
N VAL A 269 15.69 9.21 -3.67
CA VAL A 269 16.75 8.46 -4.35
C VAL A 269 16.28 7.06 -4.75
N ILE A 270 15.80 6.29 -3.77
CA ILE A 270 15.48 4.88 -3.99
C ILE A 270 14.27 4.71 -4.89
N TYR A 271 13.18 5.44 -4.65
CA TYR A 271 11.96 5.33 -5.44
C TYR A 271 12.16 5.75 -6.91
N PRO A 272 12.88 6.84 -7.25
CA PRO A 272 13.25 7.12 -8.63
C PRO A 272 14.09 6.02 -9.29
N ILE A 273 15.02 5.38 -8.55
CA ILE A 273 15.78 4.23 -9.06
C ILE A 273 14.85 3.05 -9.38
N PHE A 274 13.91 2.72 -8.47
CA PHE A 274 12.91 1.67 -8.72
C PHE A 274 12.08 1.97 -9.98
N LEU A 275 11.55 3.19 -10.09
CA LEU A 275 10.80 3.61 -11.28
C LEU A 275 11.63 3.52 -12.55
N GLY A 276 12.92 3.88 -12.48
CA GLY A 276 13.87 3.76 -13.60
C GLY A 276 14.08 2.32 -14.03
N ILE A 277 14.30 1.39 -13.11
CA ILE A 277 14.45 -0.05 -13.39
C ILE A 277 13.18 -0.62 -14.03
N LEU A 278 12.00 -0.31 -13.48
CA LEU A 278 10.72 -0.74 -14.01
C LEU A 278 10.46 -0.16 -15.40
N ALA A 279 10.71 1.13 -15.57
CA ALA A 279 10.57 1.83 -16.85
C ALA A 279 11.46 1.22 -17.94
N TYR A 280 12.71 0.93 -17.62
CA TYR A 280 13.65 0.28 -18.53
C TYR A 280 13.16 -1.12 -18.93
N LYS A 281 12.82 -1.96 -17.93
CA LYS A 281 12.40 -3.34 -18.16
C LYS A 281 11.10 -3.44 -18.97
N TYR A 282 10.11 -2.62 -18.64
CA TYR A 282 8.78 -2.68 -19.23
C TYR A 282 8.56 -1.64 -20.33
N LYS A 283 9.63 -0.94 -20.72
CA LYS A 283 9.66 0.06 -21.80
C LYS A 283 8.56 1.11 -21.65
N TRP A 284 8.43 1.67 -20.44
CA TRP A 284 7.44 2.69 -20.17
C TRP A 284 7.67 3.95 -20.99
N THR A 285 6.66 4.38 -21.71
CA THR A 285 6.65 5.56 -22.55
C THR A 285 5.44 6.44 -22.25
N GLY A 286 5.41 7.64 -22.77
CA GLY A 286 4.25 8.53 -22.63
C GLY A 286 4.02 9.03 -21.20
N TRP A 287 5.06 9.24 -20.42
CA TRP A 287 4.98 9.66 -19.01
C TRP A 287 4.04 10.84 -18.78
N LYS A 288 4.16 11.90 -19.62
CA LYS A 288 3.32 13.09 -19.51
C LYS A 288 1.85 12.72 -19.68
N GLU A 289 1.52 11.95 -20.72
CA GLU A 289 0.14 11.55 -21.01
C GLU A 289 -0.40 10.57 -19.96
N LYS A 290 0.42 9.65 -19.49
CA LYS A 290 0.01 8.64 -18.52
C LYS A 290 -0.21 9.21 -17.11
N LEU A 291 0.56 10.22 -16.71
CA LEU A 291 0.46 10.82 -15.38
C LEU A 291 -0.39 12.10 -15.35
N PHE A 292 -0.37 12.90 -16.42
CA PHE A 292 -1.01 14.22 -16.45
C PHE A 292 -2.08 14.39 -17.53
N GLY A 293 -2.32 13.36 -18.33
CA GLY A 293 -3.34 13.40 -19.38
C GLY A 293 -4.76 13.37 -18.86
N SER A 294 -5.71 13.50 -19.77
CA SER A 294 -7.16 13.42 -19.50
C SER A 294 -7.66 11.98 -19.45
N VAL A 295 -8.80 11.79 -18.78
CA VAL A 295 -9.57 10.54 -18.75
C VAL A 295 -10.80 10.70 -19.61
N GLU A 296 -10.86 9.99 -20.73
CA GLU A 296 -11.98 10.02 -21.66
C GLU A 296 -12.82 8.74 -21.53
N LYS A 297 -14.15 8.89 -21.71
CA LYS A 297 -15.04 7.75 -21.81
C LYS A 297 -14.76 7.02 -23.11
N PRO A 298 -14.52 5.68 -23.12
CA PRO A 298 -14.38 4.92 -24.34
C PRO A 298 -15.59 5.11 -25.26
N LYS A 299 -15.37 5.16 -26.57
CA LYS A 299 -16.46 5.19 -27.56
C LYS A 299 -17.28 3.90 -27.47
N GLU A 300 -18.60 3.99 -27.68
CA GLU A 300 -19.53 2.85 -27.51
C GLU A 300 -19.16 1.62 -28.34
N THR A 301 -18.61 1.79 -29.54
CA THR A 301 -18.07 0.72 -30.39
C THR A 301 -16.96 -0.12 -29.72
N GLN A 302 -16.24 0.42 -28.74
CA GLN A 302 -15.18 -0.31 -28.03
C GLN A 302 -15.68 -1.01 -26.74
N LEU A 303 -16.90 -0.71 -26.32
CA LEU A 303 -17.52 -1.35 -25.14
C LEU A 303 -18.23 -2.66 -25.55
N GLU A 304 -18.82 -2.72 -26.76
CA GLU A 304 -19.54 -3.91 -27.25
C GLU A 304 -18.61 -5.07 -27.57
N ASP A 305 -17.41 -4.81 -28.13
CA ASP A 305 -16.40 -5.84 -28.41
C ASP A 305 -15.83 -6.52 -27.14
N ASN A 306 -16.05 -5.94 -25.96
CA ASN A 306 -15.59 -6.49 -24.66
C ASN A 306 -16.72 -7.12 -23.82
N LEU A 307 -17.93 -7.21 -24.37
CA LEU A 307 -19.11 -7.81 -23.73
C LEU A 307 -19.48 -9.18 -24.31
N VAL A 308 -18.58 -9.87 -25.02
CA VAL A 308 -18.83 -11.26 -25.43
C VAL A 308 -18.82 -12.12 -24.19
N PRO A 309 -19.95 -12.76 -23.84
CA PRO A 309 -20.01 -13.63 -22.67
C PRO A 309 -19.37 -14.98 -23.01
N ASP A 310 -18.53 -15.48 -22.10
CA ASP A 310 -18.29 -16.90 -21.93
C ASP A 310 -19.29 -17.50 -20.95
#